data_1067d28728745154e2a9e7da8830bef0
#
_entry.id   1067d28728745154e2a9e7da8830bef0
#
_cell.length_a   1.000
_cell.length_b   1.000
_cell.length_c   1.000
_cell.angle_alpha   90.00
_cell.angle_beta   90.00
_cell.angle_gamma   90.00
#
_symmetry.space_group_name_H-M   'P 1'
#
loop_
_entity.id
_entity.type
_entity.pdbx_description
1 polymer ?
#
loop_
_entity_poly.entity_id
_entity_poly.type
_entity_poly.pdbx_seq_one_letter_code
_entity_poly.pdbx_strand_id
1 'polypeptide(L)'
;LSQAQIHQLARALRADAALSPPMREELRALSWDMLARMVRAGFTIGSHTRTHARLTRESWQSVVAETNGSRAAIEQKLNTRVEHFAYPGGDFNASVVRTVAAAGYRCAYTSCRHRDRAYPALTIPRWLLWERSCLDAFERFSPALMSCQLSGVFDFARPCKQAHAS
;
A
#
# COMPACT_ATOMS: atom_id res chain seq x y z
N LEU A 1 -15.38 -4.07 -8.27
CA LEU A 1 -15.50 -2.73 -8.85
C LEU A 1 -14.11 -2.23 -9.21
N SER A 2 -13.97 -1.57 -10.38
CA SER A 2 -12.78 -0.82 -10.74
C SER A 2 -12.68 0.47 -9.91
N GLN A 3 -11.50 1.08 -9.88
CA GLN A 3 -11.31 2.35 -9.14
C GLN A 3 -12.20 3.47 -9.71
N ALA A 4 -12.42 3.50 -11.02
CA ALA A 4 -13.32 4.46 -11.65
C ALA A 4 -14.77 4.32 -11.15
N GLN A 5 -15.26 3.09 -11.03
CA GLN A 5 -16.60 2.82 -10.49
C GLN A 5 -16.73 3.21 -9.00
N ILE A 6 -15.68 2.95 -8.22
CA ILE A 6 -15.63 3.37 -6.80
C ILE A 6 -15.68 4.90 -6.70
N HIS A 7 -14.91 5.62 -7.53
CA HIS A 7 -14.93 7.09 -7.56
C HIS A 7 -16.29 7.66 -7.98
N GLN A 8 -16.96 7.03 -8.94
CA GLN A 8 -18.30 7.44 -9.37
C GLN A 8 -19.33 7.28 -8.23
N LEU A 9 -19.32 6.13 -7.54
CA LEU A 9 -20.17 5.90 -6.37
C LEU A 9 -19.86 6.88 -5.24
N ALA A 10 -18.57 7.10 -4.93
CA ALA A 10 -18.16 8.03 -3.89
C ALA A 10 -18.59 9.47 -4.20
N ARG A 11 -18.55 9.90 -5.47
CA ARG A 11 -19.06 11.23 -5.88
C ARG A 11 -20.58 11.34 -5.68
N ALA A 12 -21.32 10.29 -6.03
CA ALA A 12 -22.78 10.27 -5.84
C ALA A 12 -23.17 10.33 -4.35
N LEU A 13 -22.38 9.68 -3.47
CA LEU A 13 -22.62 9.68 -2.02
C LEU A 13 -22.10 10.94 -1.30
N ARG A 14 -21.17 11.69 -1.89
CA ARG A 14 -20.56 12.88 -1.28
C ARG A 14 -21.47 14.12 -1.29
N ALA A 15 -22.57 14.09 -2.02
CA ALA A 15 -23.46 15.23 -2.15
C ALA A 15 -23.97 15.77 -0.78
N ASP A 16 -24.02 14.92 0.27
CA ASP A 16 -24.61 15.25 1.57
C ASP A 16 -23.65 15.17 2.77
N ALA A 17 -22.39 14.81 2.58
CA ALA A 17 -21.42 14.65 3.68
C ALA A 17 -20.51 15.86 3.84
N ALA A 18 -20.93 16.82 4.66
CA ALA A 18 -20.06 17.94 5.09
C ALA A 18 -19.23 17.53 6.32
N LEU A 19 -17.91 17.40 6.16
CA LEU A 19 -17.01 17.24 7.30
C LEU A 19 -16.92 18.56 8.09
N SER A 20 -17.03 18.47 9.42
CA SER A 20 -16.77 19.63 10.29
C SER A 20 -15.31 20.12 10.15
N PRO A 21 -15.03 21.42 10.40
CA PRO A 21 -13.67 21.94 10.32
C PRO A 21 -12.63 21.15 11.14
N PRO A 22 -12.89 20.74 12.40
CA PRO A 22 -11.98 19.90 13.16
C PRO A 22 -11.68 18.57 12.48
N MET A 23 -12.72 17.87 11.97
CA MET A 23 -12.54 16.60 11.26
C MET A 23 -11.72 16.75 9.96
N ARG A 24 -11.84 17.87 9.27
CA ARG A 24 -11.03 18.15 8.07
C ARG A 24 -9.57 18.30 8.42
N GLU A 25 -9.24 18.91 9.54
CA GLU A 25 -7.84 19.07 9.98
C GLU A 25 -7.25 17.74 10.44
N GLU A 26 -7.99 16.93 11.21
CA GLU A 26 -7.56 15.60 11.66
C GLU A 26 -7.36 14.62 10.49
N LEU A 27 -8.19 14.69 9.46
CA LEU A 27 -8.13 13.82 8.27
C LEU A 27 -7.27 14.40 7.13
N ARG A 28 -6.52 15.48 7.39
CA ARG A 28 -5.71 16.14 6.37
C ARG A 28 -4.55 15.27 5.93
N ALA A 29 -4.43 15.05 4.63
CA ALA A 29 -3.29 14.37 4.06
C ALA A 29 -1.98 15.19 4.26
N LEU A 30 -0.83 14.48 4.26
CA LEU A 30 0.48 15.11 4.29
C LEU A 30 0.65 16.05 3.08
N SER A 31 1.16 17.26 3.33
CA SER A 31 1.53 18.17 2.26
C SER A 31 2.86 17.78 1.61
N TRP A 32 3.10 18.28 0.38
CA TRP A 32 4.39 18.06 -0.29
C TRP A 32 5.58 18.64 0.49
N ASP A 33 5.38 19.76 1.19
CA ASP A 33 6.42 20.36 2.05
C ASP A 33 6.74 19.48 3.26
N MET A 34 5.74 18.83 3.85
CA MET A 34 5.96 17.87 4.93
C MET A 34 6.74 16.65 4.42
N LEU A 35 6.38 16.10 3.25
CA LEU A 35 7.11 15.01 2.61
C LEU A 35 8.56 15.42 2.28
N ALA A 36 8.78 16.62 1.76
CA ALA A 36 10.12 17.15 1.49
C ALA A 36 10.97 17.27 2.78
N ARG A 37 10.36 17.66 3.90
CA ARG A 37 11.04 17.65 5.21
C ARG A 37 11.39 16.24 5.68
N MET A 38 10.49 15.26 5.47
CA MET A 38 10.76 13.87 5.78
C MET A 38 11.95 13.32 4.97
N VAL A 39 12.00 13.61 3.66
CA VAL A 39 13.15 13.22 2.81
C VAL A 39 14.45 13.79 3.36
N ARG A 40 14.48 15.09 3.72
CA ARG A 40 15.68 15.73 4.32
C ARG A 40 16.06 15.14 5.68
N ALA A 41 15.09 14.61 6.40
CA ALA A 41 15.31 13.91 7.67
C ALA A 41 15.71 12.44 7.50
N GLY A 42 15.94 11.97 6.27
CA GLY A 42 16.39 10.60 5.96
C GLY A 42 15.27 9.58 5.80
N PHE A 43 14.01 9.99 5.75
CA PHE A 43 12.92 9.05 5.48
C PHE A 43 12.89 8.65 3.99
N THR A 44 12.67 7.36 3.74
CA THR A 44 12.43 6.85 2.38
C THR A 44 10.96 7.01 2.01
N ILE A 45 10.69 7.68 0.89
CA ILE A 45 9.35 7.83 0.34
C ILE A 45 9.14 6.77 -0.74
N GLY A 46 8.10 5.96 -0.59
CA GLY A 46 7.65 5.00 -1.59
C GLY A 46 6.32 5.39 -2.23
N SER A 47 5.96 4.69 -3.29
CA SER A 47 4.70 4.86 -3.99
C SER A 47 3.65 3.84 -3.53
N HIS A 48 2.38 4.22 -3.61
CA HIS A 48 1.23 3.37 -3.30
C HIS A 48 0.08 3.58 -4.30
N THR A 49 0.44 3.72 -5.59
CA THR A 49 -0.43 4.11 -6.71
C THR A 49 -0.92 5.58 -6.61
N ARG A 50 -1.64 6.06 -7.63
CA ARG A 50 -2.20 7.41 -7.65
C ARG A 50 -3.53 7.51 -6.91
N THR A 51 -4.37 6.48 -7.05
CA THR A 51 -5.76 6.50 -6.59
C THR A 51 -6.08 5.38 -5.60
N HIS A 52 -5.05 4.69 -5.09
CA HIS A 52 -5.20 3.50 -4.24
C HIS A 52 -5.94 2.35 -4.95
N ALA A 53 -5.77 2.23 -6.28
CA ALA A 53 -6.42 1.21 -7.09
C ALA A 53 -5.92 -0.20 -6.74
N ARG A 54 -6.83 -1.16 -6.63
CA ARG A 54 -6.48 -2.60 -6.53
C ARG A 54 -6.05 -3.09 -7.92
N LEU A 55 -4.76 -3.09 -8.18
CA LEU A 55 -4.17 -3.29 -9.51
C LEU A 55 -4.59 -4.60 -10.19
N THR A 56 -4.88 -5.65 -9.43
CA THR A 56 -5.38 -6.93 -9.95
C THR A 56 -6.80 -6.86 -10.53
N ARG A 57 -7.50 -5.74 -10.35
CA ARG A 57 -8.87 -5.49 -10.83
C ARG A 57 -8.93 -4.42 -11.92
N GLU A 58 -7.78 -3.91 -12.32
CA GLU A 58 -7.68 -2.81 -13.28
C GLU A 58 -7.22 -3.32 -14.66
N SER A 59 -7.53 -2.56 -15.71
CA SER A 59 -6.98 -2.80 -17.04
C SER A 59 -5.46 -2.58 -17.04
N TRP A 60 -4.75 -3.21 -17.98
CA TRP A 60 -3.30 -3.02 -18.10
C TRP A 60 -2.92 -1.54 -18.26
N GLN A 61 -3.66 -0.78 -19.06
CA GLN A 61 -3.43 0.67 -19.21
C GLN A 61 -3.57 1.43 -17.89
N SER A 62 -4.59 1.07 -17.09
CA SER A 62 -4.77 1.65 -15.75
C SER A 62 -3.62 1.28 -14.82
N VAL A 63 -3.16 0.03 -14.83
CA VAL A 63 -2.01 -0.41 -14.00
C VAL A 63 -0.76 0.40 -14.35
N VAL A 64 -0.46 0.58 -15.62
CA VAL A 64 0.67 1.40 -16.09
C VAL A 64 0.52 2.86 -15.63
N ALA A 65 -0.66 3.46 -15.79
CA ALA A 65 -0.92 4.83 -15.37
C ALA A 65 -0.81 5.01 -13.86
N GLU A 66 -1.28 4.05 -13.07
CA GLU A 66 -1.21 4.07 -11.61
C GLU A 66 0.23 3.94 -11.09
N THR A 67 1.03 3.05 -11.68
CA THR A 67 2.41 2.79 -11.25
C THR A 67 3.39 3.87 -11.71
N ASN A 68 3.43 4.16 -13.02
CA ASN A 68 4.34 5.16 -13.58
C ASN A 68 3.95 6.58 -13.17
N GLY A 69 2.64 6.87 -13.19
CA GLY A 69 2.15 8.21 -12.86
C GLY A 69 2.37 8.59 -11.40
N SER A 70 2.22 7.64 -10.45
CA SER A 70 2.52 7.90 -9.04
C SER A 70 4.02 8.12 -8.79
N ARG A 71 4.88 7.30 -9.41
CA ARG A 71 6.32 7.46 -9.34
C ARG A 71 6.77 8.82 -9.86
N ALA A 72 6.37 9.15 -11.09
CA ALA A 72 6.74 10.41 -11.73
C ALA A 72 6.28 11.64 -10.92
N ALA A 73 5.06 11.60 -10.36
CA ALA A 73 4.54 12.69 -9.54
C ALA A 73 5.35 12.91 -8.27
N ILE A 74 5.75 11.84 -7.57
CA ILE A 74 6.56 11.94 -6.35
C ILE A 74 7.98 12.40 -6.70
N GLU A 75 8.63 11.81 -7.71
CA GLU A 75 9.98 12.18 -8.15
C GLU A 75 10.05 13.66 -8.57
N GLN A 76 9.07 14.14 -9.33
CA GLN A 76 8.97 15.52 -9.77
C GLN A 76 8.80 16.48 -8.59
N LYS A 77 7.93 16.16 -7.61
CA LYS A 77 7.62 17.02 -6.48
C LYS A 77 8.71 17.07 -5.42
N LEU A 78 9.39 15.95 -5.18
CA LEU A 78 10.36 15.82 -4.10
C LEU A 78 11.82 15.88 -4.58
N ASN A 79 12.04 15.92 -5.90
CA ASN A 79 13.37 15.84 -6.53
C ASN A 79 14.20 14.68 -5.94
N THR A 80 13.58 13.51 -5.80
CA THR A 80 14.20 12.31 -5.22
C THR A 80 13.79 11.08 -6.01
N ARG A 81 14.62 10.06 -6.00
CA ARG A 81 14.33 8.80 -6.68
C ARG A 81 13.35 7.96 -5.86
N VAL A 82 12.34 7.39 -6.50
CA VAL A 82 11.35 6.52 -5.87
C VAL A 82 11.60 5.07 -6.32
N GLU A 83 12.18 4.28 -5.43
CA GLU A 83 12.55 2.89 -5.70
C GLU A 83 11.62 1.88 -5.01
N HIS A 84 10.78 2.33 -4.09
CA HIS A 84 9.90 1.49 -3.28
C HIS A 84 8.43 1.65 -3.70
N PHE A 85 7.73 0.51 -3.75
CA PHE A 85 6.31 0.45 -4.07
C PHE A 85 5.56 -0.40 -3.04
N ALA A 86 4.33 -0.06 -2.71
CA ALA A 86 3.45 -0.93 -1.94
C ALA A 86 2.18 -1.20 -2.73
N TYR A 87 1.79 -2.47 -2.83
CA TYR A 87 0.54 -2.84 -3.50
C TYR A 87 -0.67 -2.46 -2.65
N PRO A 88 -1.67 -1.71 -3.18
CA PRO A 88 -2.93 -1.48 -2.48
C PRO A 88 -3.63 -2.79 -2.14
N GLY A 89 -4.01 -2.97 -0.86
CA GLY A 89 -4.52 -4.23 -0.34
C GLY A 89 -3.50 -5.38 -0.30
N GLY A 90 -2.26 -5.14 -0.71
CA GLY A 90 -1.22 -6.15 -0.86
C GLY A 90 -1.43 -7.11 -2.04
N ASP A 91 -2.43 -6.86 -2.89
CA ASP A 91 -2.83 -7.71 -4.01
C ASP A 91 -1.87 -7.58 -5.20
N PHE A 92 -1.42 -8.70 -5.74
CA PHE A 92 -0.61 -8.75 -6.95
C PHE A 92 -0.89 -10.03 -7.76
N ASN A 93 -0.55 -10.00 -9.03
CA ASN A 93 -0.42 -11.16 -9.91
C ASN A 93 0.81 -10.96 -10.82
N ALA A 94 1.16 -11.96 -11.60
CA ALA A 94 2.36 -11.93 -12.46
C ALA A 94 2.38 -10.75 -13.45
N SER A 95 1.22 -10.35 -14.01
CA SER A 95 1.12 -9.21 -14.92
C SER A 95 1.39 -7.88 -14.19
N VAL A 96 0.80 -7.69 -13.02
CA VAL A 96 1.01 -6.50 -12.17
C VAL A 96 2.47 -6.38 -11.74
N VAL A 97 3.09 -7.49 -11.29
CA VAL A 97 4.51 -7.49 -10.88
C VAL A 97 5.42 -7.09 -12.04
N ARG A 98 5.19 -7.64 -13.24
CA ARG A 98 5.95 -7.24 -14.45
C ARG A 98 5.80 -5.75 -14.77
N THR A 99 4.60 -5.20 -14.60
CA THR A 99 4.37 -3.76 -14.83
C THR A 99 5.09 -2.90 -13.79
N VAL A 100 5.09 -3.31 -12.51
CA VAL A 100 5.85 -2.65 -11.43
C VAL A 100 7.36 -2.72 -11.70
N ALA A 101 7.87 -3.86 -12.19
CA ALA A 101 9.25 -4.00 -12.61
C ALA A 101 9.60 -3.06 -13.78
N ALA A 102 8.76 -3.02 -14.82
CA ALA A 102 8.92 -2.13 -15.97
C ALA A 102 8.86 -0.65 -15.61
N ALA A 103 8.09 -0.29 -14.57
CA ALA A 103 8.05 1.06 -14.00
C ALA A 103 9.35 1.44 -13.28
N GLY A 104 10.30 0.50 -13.07
CA GLY A 104 11.63 0.75 -12.52
C GLY A 104 11.68 0.81 -10.99
N TYR A 105 10.69 0.26 -10.29
CA TYR A 105 10.79 0.03 -8.84
C TYR A 105 11.78 -1.09 -8.54
N ARG A 106 12.54 -0.96 -7.46
CA ARG A 106 13.52 -1.96 -7.00
C ARG A 106 12.94 -2.89 -5.94
N CYS A 107 12.06 -2.38 -5.11
CA CYS A 107 11.41 -3.14 -4.05
C CYS A 107 9.91 -2.89 -4.09
N ALA A 108 9.10 -3.96 -3.91
CA ALA A 108 7.66 -3.80 -3.74
C ALA A 108 7.13 -4.73 -2.65
N TYR A 109 6.13 -4.22 -1.91
CA TYR A 109 5.67 -4.80 -0.66
C TYR A 109 4.23 -5.28 -0.77
N THR A 110 4.02 -6.54 -0.38
CA THR A 110 2.71 -7.21 -0.33
C THR A 110 2.21 -7.30 1.12
N SER A 111 1.05 -7.91 1.32
CA SER A 111 0.52 -8.24 2.65
C SER A 111 0.27 -9.74 2.83
N CYS A 112 0.88 -10.57 1.98
CA CYS A 112 0.83 -12.04 2.08
C CYS A 112 2.23 -12.63 1.94
N ARG A 113 2.37 -13.92 2.23
CA ARG A 113 3.65 -14.64 2.16
C ARG A 113 4.06 -15.09 0.76
N HIS A 114 3.16 -15.03 -0.21
CA HIS A 114 3.47 -15.41 -1.58
C HIS A 114 4.53 -14.50 -2.17
N ARG A 115 5.49 -15.10 -2.87
CA ARG A 115 6.54 -14.39 -3.56
C ARG A 115 6.56 -14.82 -5.03
N ASP A 116 6.68 -13.87 -5.91
CA ASP A 116 6.97 -14.15 -7.30
C ASP A 116 8.43 -14.62 -7.43
N ARG A 117 8.64 -15.77 -8.09
CA ARG A 117 9.98 -16.37 -8.21
C ARG A 117 10.91 -15.58 -9.15
N ALA A 118 10.33 -14.95 -10.18
CA ALA A 118 11.10 -14.13 -11.13
C ALA A 118 11.41 -12.73 -10.55
N TYR A 119 10.55 -12.22 -9.67
CA TYR A 119 10.67 -10.88 -9.09
C TYR A 119 10.57 -10.90 -7.56
N PRO A 120 11.47 -11.59 -6.85
CA PRO A 120 11.34 -11.77 -5.39
C PRO A 120 11.46 -10.45 -4.61
N ALA A 121 12.22 -9.47 -5.11
CA ALA A 121 12.33 -8.13 -4.52
C ALA A 121 11.07 -7.26 -4.74
N LEU A 122 10.22 -7.62 -5.71
CA LEU A 122 8.98 -6.92 -5.97
C LEU A 122 7.75 -7.60 -5.34
N THR A 123 7.97 -8.58 -4.47
CA THR A 123 6.90 -9.27 -3.73
C THR A 123 7.33 -9.56 -2.29
N ILE A 124 7.88 -8.55 -1.63
CA ILE A 124 8.37 -8.66 -0.25
C ILE A 124 7.17 -8.68 0.70
N PRO A 125 7.00 -9.74 1.50
CA PRO A 125 5.94 -9.80 2.49
C PRO A 125 6.07 -8.72 3.56
N ARG A 126 4.94 -8.10 3.93
CA ARG A 126 4.84 -7.22 5.10
C ARG A 126 3.93 -7.84 6.15
N TRP A 127 4.27 -7.65 7.39
CA TRP A 127 3.43 -8.00 8.53
C TRP A 127 2.50 -6.82 8.85
N LEU A 128 1.21 -7.11 8.95
CA LEU A 128 0.22 -6.15 9.40
C LEU A 128 0.05 -6.33 10.91
N LEU A 129 0.61 -5.42 11.66
CA LEU A 129 0.36 -5.32 13.10
C LEU A 129 -0.77 -4.33 13.30
N TRP A 130 -1.90 -4.83 13.79
CA TRP A 130 -3.03 -4.00 14.18
C TRP A 130 -2.85 -3.55 15.62
N GLU A 131 -3.41 -2.41 15.98
CA GLU A 131 -3.36 -1.83 17.30
C GLU A 131 -3.59 -2.87 18.43
N ARG A 132 -4.57 -3.74 18.25
CA ARG A 132 -4.93 -4.75 19.25
C ARG A 132 -4.27 -6.13 19.06
N SER A 133 -3.50 -6.35 18.00
CA SER A 133 -2.93 -7.68 17.71
C SER A 133 -1.81 -8.11 18.69
N CYS A 134 -1.27 -7.16 19.42
CA CYS A 134 -0.23 -7.42 20.43
C CYS A 134 -0.68 -7.14 21.88
N LEU A 135 -1.99 -7.04 22.12
CA LEU A 135 -2.56 -6.86 23.44
C LEU A 135 -2.90 -8.20 24.10
N ASP A 136 -2.64 -8.32 25.39
CA ASP A 136 -3.07 -9.45 26.24
C ASP A 136 -4.58 -9.37 26.57
N ALA A 137 -5.08 -10.34 27.35
CA ALA A 137 -6.47 -10.37 27.77
C ALA A 137 -6.88 -9.17 28.68
N PHE A 138 -5.92 -8.42 29.20
CA PHE A 138 -6.13 -7.21 30.01
C PHE A 138 -5.90 -5.93 29.21
N GLU A 139 -5.87 -6.02 27.87
CA GLU A 139 -5.64 -4.91 26.93
C GLU A 139 -4.27 -4.21 27.13
N ARG A 140 -3.27 -4.90 27.70
CA ARG A 140 -1.91 -4.38 27.85
C ARG A 140 -1.01 -4.93 26.74
N PHE A 141 -0.06 -4.12 26.29
CA PHE A 141 0.94 -4.56 25.31
C PHE A 141 1.75 -5.75 25.84
N SER A 142 1.80 -6.82 25.03
CA SER A 142 2.53 -8.05 25.32
C SER A 142 3.68 -8.26 24.34
N PRO A 143 4.94 -8.13 24.77
CA PRO A 143 6.11 -8.44 23.91
C PRO A 143 6.11 -9.88 23.40
N ALA A 144 5.59 -10.83 24.19
CA ALA A 144 5.47 -12.24 23.79
C ALA A 144 4.50 -12.41 22.62
N LEU A 145 3.30 -11.78 22.67
CA LEU A 145 2.35 -11.81 21.54
C LEU A 145 2.93 -11.12 20.32
N MET A 146 3.62 -10.00 20.49
CA MET A 146 4.30 -9.33 19.37
C MET A 146 5.36 -10.25 18.74
N SER A 147 6.18 -10.93 19.53
CA SER A 147 7.17 -11.89 19.05
C SER A 147 6.51 -13.04 18.28
N CYS A 148 5.41 -13.58 18.79
CA CYS A 148 4.63 -14.61 18.12
C CYS A 148 4.03 -14.10 16.78
N GLN A 149 3.52 -12.87 16.72
CA GLN A 149 3.04 -12.26 15.48
C GLN A 149 4.18 -12.10 14.46
N LEU A 150 5.31 -11.59 14.87
CA LEU A 150 6.47 -11.35 13.99
C LEU A 150 7.14 -12.65 13.52
N SER A 151 7.17 -13.69 14.36
CA SER A 151 7.71 -15.01 13.98
C SER A 151 6.80 -15.80 13.05
N GLY A 152 5.55 -15.35 12.87
CA GLY A 152 4.57 -16.00 12.01
C GLY A 152 3.99 -17.30 12.57
N VAL A 153 4.08 -17.55 13.87
CA VAL A 153 3.49 -18.71 14.55
C VAL A 153 1.98 -18.82 14.29
N PHE A 154 1.29 -17.69 14.12
CA PHE A 154 -0.16 -17.69 13.85
C PHE A 154 -0.54 -17.73 12.37
N ASP A 155 0.42 -17.84 11.44
CA ASP A 155 0.14 -17.72 10.01
C ASP A 155 -0.47 -18.98 9.39
N PHE A 156 -0.30 -20.14 10.02
CA PHE A 156 -0.99 -21.35 9.60
C PHE A 156 -2.52 -21.20 9.67
N ALA A 157 -3.03 -20.33 10.56
CA ALA A 157 -4.44 -20.06 10.73
C ALA A 157 -4.98 -18.96 9.77
N ARG A 158 -4.13 -18.34 8.95
CA ARG A 158 -4.50 -17.24 8.05
C ARG A 158 -4.10 -17.57 6.59
N PRO A 159 -4.84 -18.45 5.90
CA PRO A 159 -4.56 -18.71 4.50
C PRO A 159 -4.70 -17.44 3.68
N CYS A 160 -3.82 -17.26 2.69
CA CYS A 160 -3.92 -16.15 1.76
C CYS A 160 -5.23 -16.26 0.96
N LYS A 161 -6.05 -15.21 1.02
CA LYS A 161 -7.32 -15.13 0.28
C LYS A 161 -7.15 -14.51 -1.11
N GLN A 162 -5.94 -14.16 -1.49
CA GLN A 162 -5.64 -13.51 -2.78
C GLN A 162 -5.38 -14.58 -3.84
N ALA A 163 -5.97 -14.40 -5.02
CA ALA A 163 -5.68 -15.25 -6.18
C ALA A 163 -4.36 -14.76 -6.81
N HIS A 164 -3.27 -15.39 -6.43
CA HIS A 164 -2.00 -15.25 -7.14
C HIS A 164 -1.99 -16.23 -8.29
N ALA A 165 -2.71 -15.92 -9.38
CA ALA A 165 -2.62 -16.71 -10.59
C ALA A 165 -1.20 -16.61 -11.14
N SER A 166 -0.56 -17.75 -11.23
CA SER A 166 0.72 -18.00 -11.90
C SER A 166 0.67 -17.63 -13.38
#